data_df4337aa63fcc87c3621d2124cf57be5
#
_entry.id   df4337aa63fcc87c3621d2124cf57be5
#
_cell.length_a   1.000
_cell.length_b   1.000
_cell.length_c   1.000
_cell.angle_alpha   90.00
_cell.angle_beta   90.00
_cell.angle_gamma   90.00
#
_symmetry.space_group_name_H-M   'P 1'
#
loop_
_entity.id
_entity.type
_entity.pdbx_description
1 polymer ?
#
loop_
_entity_poly.entity_id
_entity_poly.type
_entity_poly.pdbx_seq_one_letter_code
_entity_poly.pdbx_strand_id
1 'polypeptide(L)'
;MICHPNAKINLGLNVTERRPDGYHNLETVFYPIPLCDTLQFSTDAGTDSHRPEGIFPNGIPVQEHSTEDYTFRSGGIDIDCPPEQNLLIKGLRLIREHYALPHLYISLHKQIPSGAGLGG
;
A
#
# COMPACT_ATOMS: atom_id res chain seq x y z
N MET A 1 -6.48 8.56 -9.74
CA MET A 1 -5.04 8.26 -9.98
C MET A 1 -4.79 6.80 -9.69
N ILE A 2 -4.05 6.11 -10.58
CA ILE A 2 -3.65 4.71 -10.38
C ILE A 2 -2.13 4.65 -10.42
N CYS A 3 -1.53 3.84 -9.55
CA CYS A 3 -0.10 3.53 -9.54
C CYS A 3 0.14 2.04 -9.29
N HIS A 4 1.29 1.57 -9.73
CA HIS A 4 1.70 0.17 -9.64
C HIS A 4 3.07 0.09 -8.94
N PRO A 5 3.11 0.20 -7.59
CA PRO A 5 4.35 0.06 -6.84
C PRO A 5 4.89 -1.37 -7.02
N ASN A 6 6.13 -1.46 -7.46
CA ASN A 6 6.79 -2.73 -7.75
C ASN A 6 7.53 -3.31 -6.54
N ALA A 7 7.66 -4.62 -6.52
CA ALA A 7 8.53 -5.33 -5.60
C ALA A 7 10.02 -5.14 -5.96
N LYS A 8 10.89 -5.44 -5.02
CA LYS A 8 12.33 -5.45 -5.20
C LYS A 8 12.95 -6.71 -4.57
N ILE A 9 14.11 -7.11 -5.07
CA ILE A 9 14.99 -8.06 -4.41
C ILE A 9 16.31 -7.39 -4.05
N ASN A 10 17.01 -7.93 -3.08
CA ASN A 10 18.35 -7.50 -2.70
C ASN A 10 19.38 -8.38 -3.42
N LEU A 11 20.23 -7.77 -4.24
CA LEU A 11 21.39 -8.44 -4.85
C LEU A 11 22.57 -8.26 -3.90
N GLY A 12 22.78 -9.25 -3.04
CA GLY A 12 23.69 -9.15 -1.91
C GLY A 12 23.10 -8.28 -0.79
N LEU A 13 23.31 -8.69 0.43
CA LEU A 13 22.91 -7.96 1.62
C LEU A 13 24.00 -8.12 2.68
N ASN A 14 24.65 -7.02 3.01
CA ASN A 14 25.64 -6.96 4.07
C ASN A 14 25.15 -6.02 5.19
N VAL A 15 25.03 -6.55 6.40
CA VAL A 15 24.73 -5.73 7.59
C VAL A 15 26.06 -5.22 8.12
N THR A 16 26.30 -3.92 7.99
CA THR A 16 27.58 -3.31 8.34
C THR A 16 27.64 -2.85 9.79
N GLU A 17 26.51 -2.43 10.35
CA GLU A 17 26.46 -1.89 11.71
C GLU A 17 25.06 -2.01 12.29
N ARG A 18 24.98 -2.26 13.60
CA ARG A 18 23.75 -2.10 14.37
C ARG A 18 23.72 -0.70 14.98
N ARG A 19 22.68 0.07 14.67
CA ARG A 19 22.50 1.43 15.15
C ARG A 19 21.89 1.48 16.56
N PRO A 20 22.13 2.55 17.33
CA PRO A 20 21.53 2.72 18.66
C PRO A 20 19.99 2.82 18.63
N ASP A 21 19.40 3.25 17.50
CA ASP A 21 17.95 3.35 17.29
C ASP A 21 17.26 1.99 17.00
N GLY A 22 18.03 0.89 17.04
CA GLY A 22 17.54 -0.46 16.79
C GLY A 22 17.56 -0.89 15.32
N TYR A 23 17.85 0.02 14.40
CA TYR A 23 18.02 -0.28 12.99
C TYR A 23 19.44 -0.75 12.66
N HIS A 24 19.63 -1.17 11.41
CA HIS A 24 20.92 -1.63 10.90
C HIS A 24 21.31 -0.83 9.66
N ASN A 25 22.60 -0.47 9.57
CA ASN A 25 23.17 0.01 8.33
C ASN A 25 23.38 -1.17 7.38
N LEU A 26 22.98 -1.00 6.14
CA LEU A 26 23.00 -2.05 5.12
C LEU A 26 23.77 -1.58 3.90
N GLU A 27 24.56 -2.48 3.32
CA GLU A 27 25.09 -2.37 1.96
C GLU A 27 24.38 -3.39 1.10
N THR A 28 23.67 -2.93 0.09
CA THR A 28 22.87 -3.78 -0.81
C THR A 28 22.61 -3.07 -2.13
N VAL A 29 22.31 -3.85 -3.16
CA VAL A 29 21.78 -3.34 -4.42
C VAL A 29 20.32 -3.79 -4.51
N PHE A 30 19.40 -2.84 -4.60
CA PHE A 30 17.99 -3.13 -4.87
C PHE A 30 17.79 -3.35 -6.37
N TYR A 31 17.17 -4.45 -6.71
CA TYR A 31 16.77 -4.75 -8.07
C TYR A 31 15.24 -4.85 -8.16
N PRO A 32 14.58 -3.92 -8.90
CA PRO A 32 13.13 -3.97 -9.07
C PRO A 32 12.73 -5.18 -9.91
N ILE A 33 11.63 -5.82 -9.54
CA ILE A 33 11.05 -6.94 -10.29
C ILE A 33 9.62 -6.58 -10.75
N PRO A 34 9.11 -7.17 -11.85
CA PRO A 34 7.81 -6.84 -12.43
C PRO A 34 6.63 -7.51 -11.68
N LEU A 35 6.72 -7.56 -10.37
CA LEU A 35 5.62 -7.93 -9.47
C LEU A 35 5.15 -6.65 -8.79
N CYS A 36 3.91 -6.24 -8.99
CA CYS A 36 3.39 -4.96 -8.54
C CYS A 36 2.09 -5.13 -7.77
N ASP A 37 1.92 -4.33 -6.73
CA ASP A 37 0.58 -4.03 -6.21
C ASP A 37 -0.10 -3.03 -7.14
N THR A 38 -1.42 -2.90 -7.05
CA THR A 38 -2.17 -1.83 -7.72
C THR A 38 -2.84 -0.97 -6.68
N LEU A 39 -2.58 0.32 -6.74
CA LEU A 39 -3.11 1.29 -5.80
C LEU A 39 -3.83 2.40 -6.56
N GLN A 40 -5.09 2.63 -6.20
CA GLN A 40 -5.91 3.69 -6.78
C GLN A 40 -6.38 4.66 -5.71
N PHE A 41 -6.33 5.95 -6.05
CA PHE A 41 -6.90 7.04 -5.27
C PHE A 41 -7.90 7.82 -6.10
N SER A 42 -9.03 8.21 -5.49
CA SER A 42 -10.03 9.12 -6.06
C SER A 42 -10.58 10.03 -4.98
N THR A 43 -10.99 11.24 -5.36
CA THR A 43 -11.75 12.17 -4.51
C THR A 43 -13.25 12.02 -4.69
N ASP A 44 -13.69 11.34 -5.73
CA ASP A 44 -15.08 11.08 -6.03
C ASP A 44 -15.44 9.62 -5.70
N ALA A 45 -16.61 9.42 -5.10
CA ALA A 45 -17.18 8.08 -4.87
C ALA A 45 -17.34 7.28 -6.18
N GLY A 46 -17.20 7.97 -7.31
CA GLY A 46 -17.50 7.48 -8.64
C GLY A 46 -19.02 7.35 -8.87
N THR A 47 -19.53 7.89 -9.96
CA THR A 47 -20.70 7.29 -10.60
C THR A 47 -20.30 5.87 -10.97
N ASP A 48 -21.20 4.93 -10.99
CA ASP A 48 -20.98 3.47 -11.16
C ASP A 48 -19.95 3.04 -12.23
N SER A 49 -19.60 3.93 -13.16
CA SER A 49 -18.58 3.73 -14.20
C SER A 49 -17.12 3.92 -13.73
N HIS A 50 -16.88 4.46 -12.52
CA HIS A 50 -15.55 4.70 -11.95
C HIS A 50 -15.36 3.97 -10.59
N ARG A 51 -16.29 3.09 -10.23
CA ARG A 51 -16.02 2.10 -9.20
C ARG A 51 -14.77 1.33 -9.60
N PRO A 52 -13.84 1.11 -8.69
CA PRO A 52 -12.62 0.34 -8.99
C PRO A 52 -12.91 -1.16 -9.16
N GLU A 53 -14.02 -1.51 -9.83
CA GLU A 53 -14.37 -2.89 -10.17
C GLU A 53 -13.27 -3.58 -10.98
N GLY A 54 -12.47 -2.79 -11.71
CA GLY A 54 -11.34 -3.30 -12.49
C GLY A 54 -10.08 -3.64 -11.70
N ILE A 55 -9.96 -3.21 -10.42
CA ILE A 55 -8.77 -3.51 -9.62
C ILE A 55 -8.86 -4.88 -8.95
N PHE A 56 -10.08 -5.30 -8.60
CA PHE A 56 -10.30 -6.60 -7.96
C PHE A 56 -10.70 -7.63 -9.00
N PRO A 57 -10.01 -8.78 -9.10
CA PRO A 57 -10.28 -9.78 -10.16
C PRO A 57 -11.72 -10.28 -10.21
N ASN A 58 -12.45 -10.21 -9.11
CA ASN A 58 -13.86 -10.63 -9.01
C ASN A 58 -14.80 -9.47 -8.67
N GLY A 59 -14.33 -8.20 -8.78
CA GLY A 59 -15.12 -7.02 -8.45
C GLY A 59 -15.43 -6.83 -6.96
N ILE A 60 -14.94 -7.72 -6.08
CA ILE A 60 -15.28 -7.73 -4.65
C ILE A 60 -14.01 -7.48 -3.84
N PRO A 61 -13.95 -6.41 -3.00
CA PRO A 61 -12.87 -6.23 -2.04
C PRO A 61 -12.97 -7.30 -0.93
N VAL A 62 -11.82 -7.74 -0.42
CA VAL A 62 -11.74 -8.65 0.73
C VAL A 62 -12.00 -7.90 2.04
N GLN A 63 -11.53 -6.66 2.11
CA GLN A 63 -11.73 -5.78 3.27
C GLN A 63 -12.24 -4.42 2.81
N GLU A 64 -13.18 -3.85 3.58
CA GLU A 64 -13.63 -2.47 3.39
C GLU A 64 -13.69 -1.77 4.75
N HIS A 65 -13.17 -0.56 4.83
CA HIS A 65 -13.20 0.28 6.01
C HIS A 65 -13.46 1.74 5.61
N SER A 66 -14.46 2.35 6.23
CA SER A 66 -14.85 3.74 5.96
C SER A 66 -14.84 4.58 7.22
N THR A 67 -14.35 5.80 7.10
CA THR A 67 -14.38 6.85 8.11
C THR A 67 -14.90 8.14 7.49
N GLU A 68 -14.93 9.23 8.24
CA GLU A 68 -15.26 10.57 7.69
C GLU A 68 -14.21 11.04 6.67
N ASP A 69 -12.97 10.57 6.79
CA ASP A 69 -11.83 11.03 6.02
C ASP A 69 -11.54 10.21 4.78
N TYR A 70 -11.83 8.90 4.82
CA TYR A 70 -11.50 8.00 3.73
C TYR A 70 -12.38 6.75 3.70
N THR A 71 -12.49 6.17 2.52
CA THR A 71 -12.97 4.80 2.30
C THR A 71 -11.81 3.98 1.75
N PHE A 72 -11.37 2.97 2.50
CA PHE A 72 -10.29 2.05 2.11
C PHE A 72 -10.87 0.69 1.75
N ARG A 73 -10.46 0.16 0.60
CA ARG A 73 -10.81 -1.17 0.11
C ARG A 73 -9.54 -1.93 -0.24
N SER A 74 -9.44 -3.17 0.17
CA SER A 74 -8.34 -4.05 -0.23
C SER A 74 -8.82 -5.39 -0.75
N GLY A 75 -8.02 -5.97 -1.65
CA GLY A 75 -8.24 -7.30 -2.20
C GLY A 75 -6.92 -7.92 -2.67
N GLY A 76 -6.97 -9.15 -3.17
CA GLY A 76 -5.78 -9.92 -3.52
C GLY A 76 -5.27 -10.73 -2.35
N ILE A 77 -3.96 -10.69 -2.09
CA ILE A 77 -3.35 -11.35 -0.93
C ILE A 77 -3.85 -10.68 0.35
N ASP A 78 -4.26 -11.48 1.32
CA ASP A 78 -4.73 -11.01 2.61
C ASP A 78 -3.64 -10.20 3.35
N ILE A 79 -4.08 -9.11 3.98
CA ILE A 79 -3.23 -8.23 4.76
C ILE A 79 -3.54 -8.50 6.23
N ASP A 80 -2.61 -9.18 6.91
CA ASP A 80 -2.74 -9.56 8.32
C ASP A 80 -2.52 -8.35 9.24
N CYS A 81 -3.33 -7.31 9.06
CA CYS A 81 -3.41 -6.19 9.99
C CYS A 81 -4.76 -5.47 9.88
N PRO A 82 -5.25 -4.87 10.98
CA PRO A 82 -6.41 -3.98 10.93
C PRO A 82 -6.19 -2.83 9.93
N PRO A 83 -7.23 -2.36 9.22
CA PRO A 83 -7.12 -1.28 8.23
C PRO A 83 -6.41 -0.03 8.76
N GLU A 84 -6.65 0.35 10.02
CA GLU A 84 -6.04 1.52 10.65
C GLU A 84 -4.52 1.38 10.85
N GLN A 85 -4.02 0.16 10.88
CA GLN A 85 -2.59 -0.15 11.01
C GLN A 85 -1.89 -0.28 9.65
N ASN A 86 -2.65 -0.29 8.57
CA ASN A 86 -2.08 -0.33 7.23
C ASN A 86 -1.19 0.89 6.97
N LEU A 87 -0.04 0.67 6.34
CA LEU A 87 0.94 1.72 6.07
C LEU A 87 0.39 2.85 5.19
N LEU A 88 -0.52 2.54 4.25
CA LEU A 88 -1.19 3.56 3.44
C LEU A 88 -2.03 4.50 4.31
N ILE A 89 -2.77 3.94 5.26
CA ILE A 89 -3.62 4.73 6.17
C ILE A 89 -2.77 5.54 7.15
N LYS A 90 -1.69 4.97 7.66
CA LYS A 90 -0.72 5.72 8.48
C LYS A 90 -0.10 6.87 7.69
N GLY A 91 0.32 6.63 6.44
CA GLY A 91 0.85 7.67 5.55
C GLY A 91 -0.19 8.76 5.27
N LEU A 92 -1.44 8.39 5.00
CA LEU A 92 -2.53 9.35 4.80
C LEU A 92 -2.74 10.26 6.03
N ARG A 93 -2.73 9.68 7.24
CA ARG A 93 -2.87 10.45 8.48
C ARG A 93 -1.76 11.47 8.64
N LEU A 94 -0.51 11.09 8.39
CA LEU A 94 0.64 12.01 8.44
C LEU A 94 0.49 13.16 7.44
N ILE A 95 0.02 12.89 6.22
CA ILE A 95 -0.20 13.94 5.22
C ILE A 95 -1.32 14.88 5.68
N ARG A 96 -2.40 14.36 6.27
CA ARG A 96 -3.50 15.17 6.78
C ARG A 96 -3.14 16.09 7.93
N GLU A 97 -2.11 15.78 8.71
CA GLU A 97 -1.60 16.69 9.75
C GLU A 97 -1.08 18.01 9.17
N HIS A 98 -0.68 18.01 7.91
CA HIS A 98 -0.06 19.17 7.24
C HIS A 98 -0.93 19.76 6.12
N TYR A 99 -1.86 18.98 5.57
CA TYR A 99 -2.66 19.37 4.41
C TYR A 99 -4.13 19.03 4.61
N ALA A 100 -5.00 19.99 4.31
CA ALA A 100 -6.44 19.73 4.21
C ALA A 100 -6.71 18.90 2.96
N LEU A 101 -7.14 17.65 3.13
CA LEU A 101 -7.51 16.76 2.05
C LEU A 101 -9.02 16.50 2.04
N PRO A 102 -9.66 16.40 0.87
CA PRO A 102 -11.03 15.92 0.77
C PRO A 102 -11.13 14.47 1.24
N HIS A 103 -12.35 13.93 1.30
CA HIS A 103 -12.54 12.50 1.47
C HIS A 103 -11.85 11.73 0.35
N LEU A 104 -11.11 10.67 0.67
CA LEU A 104 -10.37 9.86 -0.30
C LEU A 104 -10.93 8.45 -0.38
N TYR A 105 -11.19 8.00 -1.60
CA TYR A 105 -11.47 6.60 -1.93
C TYR A 105 -10.17 5.92 -2.34
N ILE A 106 -9.75 4.92 -1.57
CA ILE A 106 -8.47 4.23 -1.71
C ILE A 106 -8.76 2.76 -1.97
N SER A 107 -8.26 2.23 -3.07
CA SER A 107 -8.38 0.81 -3.41
C SER A 107 -6.99 0.21 -3.61
N LEU A 108 -6.70 -0.88 -2.89
CA LEU A 108 -5.45 -1.62 -2.95
C LEU A 108 -5.70 -3.05 -3.41
N HIS A 109 -5.12 -3.42 -4.54
CA HIS A 109 -5.00 -4.83 -4.93
C HIS A 109 -3.60 -5.33 -4.60
N LYS A 110 -3.52 -6.18 -3.59
CA LYS A 110 -2.27 -6.70 -3.04
C LYS A 110 -1.82 -7.95 -3.79
N GLN A 111 -0.63 -7.91 -4.38
CA GLN A 111 0.02 -9.02 -5.06
C GLN A 111 1.40 -9.35 -4.47
N ILE A 112 2.03 -8.39 -3.79
CA ILE A 112 3.32 -8.57 -3.14
C ILE A 112 3.08 -9.04 -1.71
N PRO A 113 3.53 -10.26 -1.32
CA PRO A 113 3.34 -10.76 0.04
C PRO A 113 4.02 -9.87 1.09
N SER A 114 3.32 -9.60 2.19
CA SER A 114 3.89 -8.91 3.34
C SER A 114 4.93 -9.79 4.05
N GLY A 115 6.02 -9.19 4.53
CA GLY A 115 7.07 -9.91 5.25
C GLY A 115 7.96 -10.81 4.41
N ALA A 116 7.78 -10.88 3.09
CA ALA A 116 8.57 -11.73 2.18
C ALA A 116 9.94 -11.12 1.81
N GLY A 117 10.32 -9.96 2.37
CA GLY A 117 11.57 -9.27 2.01
C GLY A 117 11.52 -8.56 0.64
N LEU A 118 10.36 -8.55 -0.01
CA LEU A 118 10.17 -8.00 -1.36
C LEU A 118 9.82 -6.49 -1.36
N GLY A 119 9.66 -5.87 -0.19
CA GLY A 119 9.37 -4.44 -0.04
C GLY A 119 7.89 -4.09 -0.22
N GLY A 120 7.00 -5.07 -0.10
CA GLY A 120 5.55 -4.87 -0.15
C GLY A 120 4.95 -4.62 1.22
#